data_9ebe5bb4216b5c11186a3c2531dd76df
#
_entry.id   9ebe5bb4216b5c11186a3c2531dd76df
#
_cell.length_a   1.000
_cell.length_b   1.000
_cell.length_c   1.000
_cell.angle_alpha   90.00
_cell.angle_beta   90.00
_cell.angle_gamma   90.00
#
_symmetry.space_group_name_H-M   'P 1'
#
loop_
_entity.id
_entity.type
_entity.pdbx_description
1 polymer ?
#
loop_
_entity_poly.entity_id
_entity_poly.type
_entity_poly.pdbx_seq_one_letter_code
_entity_poly.pdbx_strand_id
1 'polypeptide(L)'
;MIKKVLIVDDDQEMLLSLKEGLEKYDETFSVLMAGDGLIAVEKLKRHPISLVVTDLKMPRMDGFGLLSHIMEEYPDIPVIMITGYSTPDMEKLARDGGAVGYIEKPFMLENLARKVLTALRKESEGGTLHSVSSGMFLQLIEMEQKTCTIRLVDKSSGRQGVLFFHEGDLLDARVNGSQGETAAYEIPLYFSDKELVAWARANDPWINE
;
A
#
# COMPACT_ATOMS: atom_id res chain seq x y z
N MET A 1 -11.86 14.47 -7.48
CA MET A 1 -10.58 15.13 -7.06
C MET A 1 -9.46 14.43 -7.80
N ILE A 2 -8.53 15.15 -8.43
CA ILE A 2 -7.38 14.55 -9.14
C ILE A 2 -6.45 13.92 -8.10
N LYS A 3 -6.10 12.64 -8.27
CA LYS A 3 -5.21 11.90 -7.38
C LYS A 3 -3.78 12.42 -7.50
N LYS A 4 -3.00 12.41 -6.40
CA LYS A 4 -1.61 12.86 -6.38
C LYS A 4 -0.67 11.69 -6.23
N VAL A 5 0.24 11.54 -7.19
CA VAL A 5 1.32 10.54 -7.18
C VAL A 5 2.63 11.23 -6.81
N LEU A 6 3.26 10.78 -5.73
CA LEU A 6 4.58 11.27 -5.32
C LEU A 6 5.65 10.35 -5.89
N ILE A 7 6.52 10.89 -6.74
CA ILE A 7 7.69 10.17 -7.29
C ILE A 7 8.95 10.65 -6.56
N VAL A 8 9.73 9.68 -6.05
CA VAL A 8 10.90 9.92 -5.22
C VAL A 8 12.11 9.25 -5.86
N ASP A 9 13.10 10.06 -6.24
CA ASP A 9 14.35 9.60 -6.85
C ASP A 9 15.40 10.69 -6.63
N ASP A 10 16.66 10.35 -6.37
CA ASP A 10 17.72 11.35 -6.22
C ASP A 10 18.25 11.86 -7.57
N ASP A 11 17.92 11.19 -8.66
CA ASP A 11 18.20 11.63 -10.02
C ASP A 11 17.14 12.67 -10.47
N GLN A 12 17.55 13.95 -10.46
CA GLN A 12 16.68 15.07 -10.85
C GLN A 12 16.28 15.03 -12.33
N GLU A 13 17.16 14.55 -13.21
CA GLU A 13 16.87 14.45 -14.66
C GLU A 13 15.80 13.37 -14.88
N MET A 14 15.92 12.25 -14.18
CA MET A 14 14.92 11.18 -14.18
C MET A 14 13.57 11.68 -13.67
N LEU A 15 13.54 12.41 -12.55
CA LEU A 15 12.31 12.98 -11.99
C LEU A 15 11.60 13.90 -12.99
N LEU A 16 12.34 14.79 -13.64
CA LEU A 16 11.80 15.72 -14.65
C LEU A 16 11.25 14.94 -15.85
N SER A 17 12.03 14.00 -16.38
CA SER A 17 11.64 13.16 -17.51
C SER A 17 10.36 12.34 -17.21
N LEU A 18 10.26 11.76 -16.01
CA LEU A 18 9.06 11.04 -15.57
C LEU A 18 7.85 11.97 -15.45
N LYS A 19 8.04 13.17 -14.87
CA LYS A 19 6.96 14.15 -14.75
C LYS A 19 6.42 14.56 -16.11
N GLU A 20 7.28 15.01 -17.02
CA GLU A 20 6.91 15.40 -18.38
C GLU A 20 6.23 14.25 -19.15
N GLY A 21 6.80 13.05 -19.08
CA GLY A 21 6.24 11.89 -19.76
C GLY A 21 4.89 11.42 -19.20
N LEU A 22 4.60 11.73 -17.94
CA LEU A 22 3.33 11.38 -17.29
C LEU A 22 2.27 12.50 -17.41
N GLU A 23 2.58 13.67 -17.94
CA GLU A 23 1.61 14.76 -18.14
C GLU A 23 0.38 14.34 -18.99
N LYS A 24 0.55 13.38 -19.90
CA LYS A 24 -0.58 12.81 -20.67
C LYS A 24 -1.66 12.14 -19.81
N TYR A 25 -1.41 11.93 -18.51
CA TYR A 25 -2.35 11.35 -17.55
C TYR A 25 -2.90 12.37 -16.53
N ASP A 26 -2.67 13.66 -16.72
CA ASP A 26 -3.02 14.74 -15.76
C ASP A 26 -4.52 14.84 -15.46
N GLU A 27 -5.37 14.33 -16.33
CA GLU A 27 -6.80 14.21 -16.06
C GLU A 27 -7.12 13.13 -14.99
N THR A 28 -6.21 12.16 -14.79
CA THR A 28 -6.37 11.06 -13.85
C THR A 28 -5.58 11.28 -12.56
N PHE A 29 -4.31 11.66 -12.68
CA PHE A 29 -3.44 11.95 -11.53
C PHE A 29 -2.41 13.01 -11.88
N SER A 30 -1.98 13.77 -10.87
CA SER A 30 -0.88 14.74 -10.99
C SER A 30 0.37 14.24 -10.28
N VAL A 31 1.54 14.61 -10.77
CA VAL A 31 2.84 14.17 -10.24
C VAL A 31 3.43 15.23 -9.32
N LEU A 32 3.81 14.82 -8.11
CA LEU A 32 4.71 15.54 -7.21
C LEU A 32 6.06 14.81 -7.17
N MET A 33 7.15 15.57 -6.99
CA MET A 33 8.51 15.00 -6.99
C MET A 33 9.19 15.24 -5.66
N ALA A 34 10.05 14.31 -5.23
CA ALA A 34 10.95 14.47 -4.09
C ALA A 34 12.31 13.87 -4.42
N GLY A 35 13.40 14.53 -4.01
CA GLY A 35 14.77 14.12 -4.30
C GLY A 35 15.33 13.10 -3.29
N ASP A 36 14.58 12.71 -2.27
CA ASP A 36 14.90 11.66 -1.30
C ASP A 36 13.73 11.37 -0.36
N GLY A 37 13.89 10.35 0.48
CA GLY A 37 12.85 9.90 1.39
C GLY A 37 12.46 10.94 2.47
N LEU A 38 13.39 11.79 2.94
CA LEU A 38 13.05 12.83 3.94
C LEU A 38 12.17 13.92 3.34
N ILE A 39 12.48 14.36 2.11
CA ILE A 39 11.64 15.31 1.38
C ILE A 39 10.27 14.69 1.07
N ALA A 40 10.25 13.38 0.76
CA ALA A 40 9.00 12.66 0.56
C ALA A 40 8.12 12.66 1.81
N VAL A 41 8.68 12.39 3.00
CA VAL A 41 7.97 12.45 4.29
C VAL A 41 7.38 13.84 4.54
N GLU A 42 8.13 14.91 4.26
CA GLU A 42 7.59 16.27 4.40
C GLU A 42 6.40 16.53 3.46
N LYS A 43 6.46 15.99 2.24
CA LYS A 43 5.36 16.13 1.27
C LYS A 43 4.14 15.31 1.65
N LEU A 44 4.32 14.11 2.21
CA LEU A 44 3.23 13.29 2.75
C LEU A 44 2.46 14.03 3.85
N LYS A 45 3.15 14.77 4.72
CA LYS A 45 2.51 15.59 5.78
C LYS A 45 1.69 16.77 5.23
N ARG A 46 2.06 17.32 4.06
CA ARG A 46 1.49 18.57 3.52
C ARG A 46 0.47 18.36 2.41
N HIS A 47 0.47 17.20 1.77
CA HIS A 47 -0.36 16.93 0.59
C HIS A 47 -1.11 15.62 0.73
N PRO A 48 -2.36 15.54 0.25
CA PRO A 48 -3.09 14.27 0.15
C PRO A 48 -2.50 13.44 -1.00
N ILE A 49 -1.52 12.59 -0.67
CA ILE A 49 -0.87 11.69 -1.61
C ILE A 49 -1.72 10.42 -1.73
N SER A 50 -1.97 9.96 -2.95
CA SER A 50 -2.74 8.76 -3.25
C SER A 50 -1.86 7.56 -3.61
N LEU A 51 -0.58 7.78 -3.95
CA LEU A 51 0.38 6.73 -4.28
C LEU A 51 1.80 7.28 -4.20
N VAL A 52 2.73 6.46 -3.73
CA VAL A 52 4.17 6.76 -3.76
C VAL A 52 4.88 5.81 -4.73
N VAL A 53 5.75 6.38 -5.56
CA VAL A 53 6.71 5.65 -6.39
C VAL A 53 8.09 6.05 -5.91
N THR A 54 8.91 5.12 -5.44
CA THR A 54 10.23 5.46 -4.86
C THR A 54 11.36 4.65 -5.45
N ASP A 55 12.48 5.31 -5.73
CA ASP A 55 13.72 4.58 -5.94
C ASP A 55 14.15 3.87 -4.65
N LEU A 56 14.88 2.78 -4.81
CA LEU A 56 15.41 2.01 -3.69
C LEU A 56 16.60 2.71 -3.04
N LYS A 57 17.55 3.18 -3.84
CA LYS A 57 18.81 3.73 -3.37
C LYS A 57 18.82 5.24 -3.49
N MET A 58 18.67 5.92 -2.37
CA MET A 58 18.70 7.38 -2.27
C MET A 58 19.50 7.81 -1.03
N PRO A 59 20.10 9.01 -1.04
CA PRO A 59 20.79 9.55 0.12
C PRO A 59 19.81 9.88 1.26
N ARG A 60 20.29 9.98 2.46
CA ARG A 60 19.60 10.37 3.71
C ARG A 60 18.55 9.36 4.17
N MET A 61 17.53 9.12 3.40
CA MET A 61 16.52 8.07 3.63
C MET A 61 16.31 7.34 2.33
N ASP A 62 16.61 6.05 2.32
CA ASP A 62 16.44 5.15 1.19
C ASP A 62 14.97 4.72 1.00
N GLY A 63 14.70 3.98 -0.09
CA GLY A 63 13.35 3.56 -0.42
C GLY A 63 12.75 2.57 0.59
N PHE A 64 13.54 1.73 1.24
CA PHE A 64 13.04 0.83 2.28
C PHE A 64 12.69 1.58 3.56
N GLY A 65 13.52 2.55 3.96
CA GLY A 65 13.22 3.43 5.09
C GLY A 65 11.95 4.24 4.85
N LEU A 66 11.77 4.75 3.62
CA LEU A 66 10.53 5.44 3.25
C LEU A 66 9.32 4.50 3.24
N LEU A 67 9.45 3.28 2.70
CA LEU A 67 8.39 2.26 2.71
C LEU A 67 7.96 1.94 4.14
N SER A 68 8.92 1.68 5.04
CA SER A 68 8.64 1.39 6.45
C SER A 68 7.87 2.53 7.10
N HIS A 69 8.31 3.77 6.90
CA HIS A 69 7.63 4.96 7.43
C HIS A 69 6.20 5.10 6.89
N ILE A 70 5.99 4.83 5.58
CA ILE A 70 4.65 4.90 4.99
C ILE A 70 3.76 3.80 5.55
N MET A 71 4.27 2.58 5.72
CA MET A 71 3.49 1.48 6.30
C MET A 71 3.09 1.75 7.75
N GLU A 72 3.90 2.48 8.51
CA GLU A 72 3.61 2.89 9.88
C GLU A 72 2.58 4.03 9.96
N GLU A 73 2.83 5.13 9.25
CA GLU A 73 2.11 6.40 9.42
C GLU A 73 0.98 6.60 8.40
N TYR A 74 1.11 6.01 7.20
CA TYR A 74 0.19 6.19 6.06
C TYR A 74 -0.13 4.85 5.37
N PRO A 75 -0.56 3.83 6.12
CA PRO A 75 -0.68 2.46 5.60
C PRO A 75 -1.65 2.29 4.42
N ASP A 76 -2.51 3.27 4.18
CA ASP A 76 -3.45 3.26 3.05
C ASP A 76 -2.83 3.76 1.75
N ILE A 77 -1.62 4.33 1.81
CA ILE A 77 -0.93 4.83 0.62
C ILE A 77 -0.14 3.69 -0.03
N PRO A 78 -0.52 3.22 -1.22
CA PRO A 78 0.23 2.18 -1.92
C PRO A 78 1.61 2.68 -2.34
N VAL A 79 2.63 1.81 -2.22
CA VAL A 79 4.01 2.12 -2.59
C VAL A 79 4.47 1.20 -3.72
N ILE A 80 5.00 1.80 -4.79
CA ILE A 80 5.69 1.10 -5.88
C ILE A 80 7.18 1.38 -5.75
N MET A 81 8.00 0.33 -5.70
CA MET A 81 9.46 0.44 -5.66
C MET A 81 10.04 0.43 -7.08
N ILE A 82 11.01 1.30 -7.33
CA ILE A 82 11.81 1.29 -8.56
C ILE A 82 13.26 1.02 -8.17
N THR A 83 14.01 0.27 -8.98
CA THR A 83 15.43 0.01 -8.69
C THR A 83 16.23 -0.32 -9.93
N GLY A 84 17.49 0.13 -9.96
CA GLY A 84 18.50 -0.30 -10.93
C GLY A 84 19.23 -1.59 -10.54
N TYR A 85 18.96 -2.13 -9.35
CA TYR A 85 19.58 -3.34 -8.81
C TYR A 85 18.50 -4.30 -8.32
N SER A 86 17.95 -5.06 -9.26
CA SER A 86 16.96 -6.09 -8.93
C SER A 86 17.64 -7.40 -8.57
N THR A 87 17.27 -7.93 -7.41
CA THR A 87 17.53 -9.32 -7.04
C THR A 87 16.24 -9.93 -6.51
N PRO A 88 16.03 -11.26 -6.64
CA PRO A 88 14.84 -11.91 -6.07
C PRO A 88 14.63 -11.62 -4.59
N ASP A 89 15.74 -11.52 -3.83
CA ASP A 89 15.69 -11.21 -2.39
C ASP A 89 15.22 -9.77 -2.13
N MET A 90 15.64 -8.80 -2.95
CA MET A 90 15.20 -7.41 -2.82
C MET A 90 13.73 -7.23 -3.20
N GLU A 91 13.29 -7.91 -4.26
CA GLU A 91 11.88 -7.91 -4.63
C GLU A 91 11.03 -8.53 -3.53
N LYS A 92 11.45 -9.68 -2.98
CA LYS A 92 10.80 -10.30 -1.84
C LYS A 92 10.78 -9.38 -0.62
N LEU A 93 11.89 -8.73 -0.29
CA LEU A 93 11.97 -7.80 0.85
C LEU A 93 11.03 -6.60 0.67
N ALA A 94 10.93 -6.03 -0.54
CA ALA A 94 10.00 -4.95 -0.84
C ALA A 94 8.54 -5.42 -0.68
N ARG A 95 8.25 -6.61 -1.16
CA ARG A 95 6.96 -7.27 -1.04
C ARG A 95 6.57 -7.49 0.43
N ASP A 96 7.44 -8.16 1.17
CA ASP A 96 7.25 -8.44 2.60
C ASP A 96 7.12 -7.14 3.42
N GLY A 97 7.75 -6.06 2.97
CA GLY A 97 7.64 -4.71 3.53
C GLY A 97 6.34 -3.97 3.17
N GLY A 98 5.47 -4.54 2.31
CA GLY A 98 4.17 -3.97 1.96
C GLY A 98 4.14 -3.16 0.66
N ALA A 99 5.19 -3.22 -0.18
CA ALA A 99 5.14 -2.59 -1.50
C ALA A 99 4.12 -3.31 -2.41
N VAL A 100 3.28 -2.53 -3.10
CA VAL A 100 2.24 -3.07 -4.02
C VAL A 100 2.75 -3.30 -5.44
N GLY A 101 3.99 -2.93 -5.72
CA GLY A 101 4.62 -3.12 -7.02
C GLY A 101 6.12 -2.89 -6.98
N TYR A 102 6.79 -3.51 -7.93
CA TYR A 102 8.23 -3.42 -8.11
C TYR A 102 8.56 -3.24 -9.59
N ILE A 103 9.48 -2.36 -9.94
CA ILE A 103 9.89 -2.05 -11.31
C ILE A 103 11.41 -2.00 -11.37
N GLU A 104 12.00 -2.75 -12.29
CA GLU A 104 13.44 -2.73 -12.54
C GLU A 104 13.80 -1.67 -13.59
N LYS A 105 14.86 -0.89 -13.32
CA LYS A 105 15.49 0.03 -14.30
C LYS A 105 16.44 -0.76 -15.21
N PRO A 106 16.45 -0.52 -16.54
CA PRO A 106 15.65 0.46 -17.26
C PRO A 106 14.23 -0.03 -17.57
N PHE A 107 13.24 0.86 -17.50
CA PHE A 107 11.86 0.54 -17.78
C PHE A 107 11.24 1.52 -18.80
N MET A 108 10.17 1.06 -19.46
CA MET A 108 9.38 1.95 -20.32
C MET A 108 8.38 2.74 -19.48
N LEU A 109 8.21 4.01 -19.80
CA LEU A 109 7.28 4.92 -19.10
C LEU A 109 5.85 4.35 -19.02
N GLU A 110 5.41 3.67 -20.09
CA GLU A 110 4.10 3.03 -20.17
C GLU A 110 3.93 1.93 -19.12
N ASN A 111 5.01 1.22 -18.77
CA ASN A 111 4.99 0.19 -17.72
C ASN A 111 4.76 0.82 -16.35
N LEU A 112 5.46 1.91 -16.05
CA LEU A 112 5.25 2.67 -14.83
C LEU A 112 3.82 3.22 -14.77
N ALA A 113 3.37 3.90 -15.83
CA ALA A 113 2.03 4.48 -15.89
C ALA A 113 0.93 3.40 -15.67
N ARG A 114 1.07 2.24 -16.29
CA ARG A 114 0.13 1.12 -16.11
C ARG A 114 0.08 0.64 -14.66
N LYS A 115 1.23 0.46 -14.00
CA LYS A 115 1.29 0.06 -12.58
C LYS A 115 0.67 1.14 -11.67
N VAL A 116 0.99 2.41 -11.91
CA VAL A 116 0.39 3.54 -11.19
C VAL A 116 -1.14 3.54 -11.34
N LEU A 117 -1.65 3.47 -12.57
CA LEU A 117 -3.09 3.45 -12.84
C LEU A 117 -3.78 2.23 -12.20
N THR A 118 -3.13 1.06 -12.22
CA THR A 118 -3.66 -0.15 -11.59
C THR A 118 -3.74 0.01 -10.08
N ALA A 119 -2.68 0.51 -9.44
CA ALA A 119 -2.65 0.74 -7.99
C ALA A 119 -3.69 1.80 -7.57
N LEU A 120 -3.83 2.90 -8.32
CA LEU A 120 -4.82 3.93 -8.05
C LEU A 120 -6.28 3.44 -8.25
N ARG A 121 -6.53 2.51 -9.18
CA ARG A 121 -7.86 1.88 -9.35
C ARG A 121 -8.19 0.98 -8.17
N LYS A 122 -7.25 0.13 -7.74
CA LYS A 122 -7.43 -0.76 -6.59
C LYS A 122 -7.74 0.02 -5.30
N GLU A 123 -7.13 1.20 -5.12
CA GLU A 123 -7.49 2.10 -4.01
C GLU A 123 -8.95 2.60 -4.13
N SER A 124 -9.45 2.82 -5.35
CA SER A 124 -10.83 3.28 -5.59
C SER A 124 -11.87 2.16 -5.44
N GLU A 125 -11.48 0.91 -5.58
CA GLU A 125 -12.33 -0.27 -5.42
C GLU A 125 -12.35 -0.78 -3.98
N GLY A 126 -11.43 -0.31 -3.12
CA GLY A 126 -11.43 -0.55 -1.68
C GLY A 126 -12.51 0.30 -1.00
N GLY A 127 -13.32 -0.32 -0.15
CA GLY A 127 -14.32 0.36 0.69
C GLY A 127 -13.84 0.48 2.12
N THR A 128 -14.15 1.61 2.79
CA THR A 128 -14.01 1.74 4.24
C THR A 128 -15.37 1.55 4.87
N LEU A 129 -15.50 0.56 5.77
CA LEU A 129 -16.70 0.33 6.53
C LEU A 129 -16.52 0.93 7.94
N HIS A 130 -17.43 1.80 8.33
CA HIS A 130 -17.47 2.40 9.66
C HIS A 130 -18.58 1.76 10.49
N SER A 131 -18.32 1.52 11.77
CA SER A 131 -19.34 1.07 12.76
C SER A 131 -20.01 -0.28 12.41
N VAL A 132 -19.29 -1.18 11.74
CA VAL A 132 -19.74 -2.55 11.50
C VAL A 132 -19.04 -3.46 12.51
N SER A 133 -19.78 -4.37 13.14
CA SER A 133 -19.15 -5.35 14.02
C SER A 133 -18.25 -6.30 13.20
N SER A 134 -17.09 -6.66 13.77
CA SER A 134 -16.15 -7.57 13.14
C SER A 134 -16.82 -8.88 12.68
N GLY A 135 -17.72 -9.43 13.51
CA GLY A 135 -18.45 -10.67 13.19
C GLY A 135 -19.35 -10.52 11.95
N MET A 136 -20.12 -9.45 11.85
CA MET A 136 -20.99 -9.21 10.68
C MET A 136 -20.17 -9.02 9.41
N PHE A 137 -19.02 -8.35 9.52
CA PHE A 137 -18.15 -8.11 8.38
C PHE A 137 -17.48 -9.42 7.89
N LEU A 138 -17.00 -10.25 8.81
CA LEU A 138 -16.43 -11.56 8.47
C LEU A 138 -17.47 -12.47 7.81
N GLN A 139 -18.71 -12.49 8.30
CA GLN A 139 -19.81 -13.22 7.67
C GLN A 139 -20.10 -12.73 6.25
N LEU A 140 -20.02 -11.43 5.99
CA LEU A 140 -20.23 -10.87 4.65
C LEU A 140 -19.13 -11.36 3.68
N ILE A 141 -17.88 -11.42 4.10
CA ILE A 141 -16.76 -11.91 3.30
C ILE A 141 -16.94 -13.40 2.96
N GLU A 142 -17.31 -14.20 3.96
CA GLU A 142 -17.60 -15.63 3.80
C GLU A 142 -18.78 -15.86 2.84
N MET A 143 -19.90 -15.19 3.06
CA MET A 143 -21.11 -15.32 2.21
C MET A 143 -20.88 -14.90 0.77
N GLU A 144 -20.10 -13.85 0.55
CA GLU A 144 -19.77 -13.30 -0.78
C GLU A 144 -18.59 -14.01 -1.44
N GLN A 145 -17.96 -14.99 -0.76
CA GLN A 145 -16.77 -15.71 -1.20
C GLN A 145 -15.66 -14.76 -1.75
N LYS A 146 -15.40 -13.67 -1.03
CA LYS A 146 -14.44 -12.66 -1.46
C LYS A 146 -13.01 -13.10 -1.24
N THR A 147 -12.16 -12.81 -2.24
CA THR A 147 -10.70 -12.84 -2.11
C THR A 147 -10.22 -11.43 -1.86
N CYS A 148 -9.75 -11.15 -0.64
CA CYS A 148 -9.38 -9.78 -0.24
C CYS A 148 -8.45 -9.76 0.98
N THR A 149 -7.75 -8.64 1.15
CA THR A 149 -7.01 -8.31 2.37
C THR A 149 -7.80 -7.27 3.15
N ILE A 150 -7.99 -7.51 4.44
CA ILE A 150 -8.71 -6.61 5.33
C ILE A 150 -7.75 -6.07 6.38
N ARG A 151 -7.70 -4.75 6.51
CA ARG A 151 -7.01 -4.10 7.62
C ARG A 151 -8.02 -3.66 8.67
N LEU A 152 -7.77 -4.04 9.89
CA LEU A 152 -8.52 -3.61 11.07
C LEU A 152 -7.70 -2.57 11.82
N VAL A 153 -8.33 -1.45 12.21
CA VAL A 153 -7.69 -0.39 13.00
C VAL A 153 -8.59 -0.06 14.17
N ASP A 154 -8.08 -0.24 15.39
CA ASP A 154 -8.73 0.28 16.60
C ASP A 154 -8.25 1.72 16.83
N LYS A 155 -9.09 2.69 16.52
CA LYS A 155 -8.79 4.12 16.68
C LYS A 155 -8.49 4.53 18.12
N SER A 156 -8.97 3.76 19.10
CA SER A 156 -8.80 4.10 20.51
C SER A 156 -7.43 3.69 21.07
N SER A 157 -6.89 2.56 20.62
CA SER A 157 -5.61 2.01 21.07
C SER A 157 -4.50 2.16 20.03
N GLY A 158 -4.81 2.52 18.77
CA GLY A 158 -3.87 2.54 17.65
C GLY A 158 -3.43 1.14 17.20
N ARG A 159 -4.04 0.08 17.72
CA ARG A 159 -3.71 -1.29 17.32
C ARG A 159 -4.20 -1.56 15.92
N GLN A 160 -3.41 -2.34 15.18
CA GLN A 160 -3.71 -2.73 13.80
C GLN A 160 -3.66 -4.25 13.66
N GLY A 161 -4.55 -4.78 12.81
CA GLY A 161 -4.55 -6.18 12.40
C GLY A 161 -4.77 -6.28 10.89
N VAL A 162 -4.26 -7.35 10.29
CA VAL A 162 -4.47 -7.64 8.86
C VAL A 162 -4.98 -9.07 8.75
N LEU A 163 -6.02 -9.24 7.95
CA LEU A 163 -6.63 -10.53 7.63
C LEU A 163 -6.55 -10.77 6.12
N PHE A 164 -6.19 -11.96 5.73
CA PHE A 164 -6.09 -12.39 4.33
C PHE A 164 -7.17 -13.44 4.05
N PHE A 165 -8.03 -13.19 3.07
CA PHE A 165 -9.12 -14.08 2.66
C PHE A 165 -8.95 -14.53 1.21
N HIS A 166 -9.28 -15.78 0.96
CA HIS A 166 -9.39 -16.36 -0.37
C HIS A 166 -10.72 -17.11 -0.49
N GLU A 167 -11.55 -16.71 -1.46
CA GLU A 167 -12.87 -17.30 -1.68
C GLU A 167 -13.73 -17.42 -0.40
N GLY A 168 -13.63 -16.42 0.47
CA GLY A 168 -14.35 -16.37 1.74
C GLY A 168 -13.62 -17.01 2.94
N ASP A 169 -12.64 -17.88 2.71
CA ASP A 169 -11.88 -18.54 3.76
C ASP A 169 -10.72 -17.68 4.27
N LEU A 170 -10.52 -17.64 5.58
CA LEU A 170 -9.39 -16.94 6.20
C LEU A 170 -8.10 -17.76 6.01
N LEU A 171 -7.16 -17.24 5.22
CA LEU A 171 -5.86 -17.87 4.94
C LEU A 171 -4.81 -17.56 5.99
N ASP A 172 -4.71 -16.28 6.37
CA ASP A 172 -3.69 -15.78 7.30
C ASP A 172 -4.22 -14.57 8.06
N ALA A 173 -3.65 -14.33 9.23
CA ALA A 173 -3.92 -13.18 10.07
C ALA A 173 -2.62 -12.65 10.67
N ARG A 174 -2.52 -11.33 10.84
CA ARG A 174 -1.38 -10.69 11.50
C ARG A 174 -1.88 -9.61 12.44
N VAL A 175 -1.44 -9.64 13.68
CA VAL A 175 -1.77 -8.63 14.69
C VAL A 175 -0.63 -8.52 15.71
N ASN A 176 -0.16 -7.31 15.99
CA ASN A 176 0.82 -7.02 17.04
C ASN A 176 2.08 -7.93 17.04
N GLY A 177 2.55 -8.37 15.87
CA GLY A 177 3.70 -9.29 15.75
C GLY A 177 3.33 -10.78 15.81
N SER A 178 2.09 -11.15 16.15
CA SER A 178 1.55 -12.49 15.99
C SER A 178 1.11 -12.74 14.55
N GLN A 179 1.20 -13.99 14.08
CA GLN A 179 0.83 -14.39 12.71
C GLN A 179 0.09 -15.73 12.73
N GLY A 180 -0.69 -15.97 11.67
CA GLY A 180 -1.42 -17.21 11.46
C GLY A 180 -2.57 -17.42 12.44
N GLU A 181 -2.78 -18.67 12.84
CA GLU A 181 -3.89 -19.08 13.71
C GLU A 181 -3.91 -18.33 15.06
N THR A 182 -2.73 -18.10 15.66
CA THR A 182 -2.62 -17.32 16.90
C THR A 182 -3.14 -15.90 16.73
N ALA A 183 -2.77 -15.22 15.65
CA ALA A 183 -3.27 -13.86 15.34
C ALA A 183 -4.77 -13.88 15.06
N ALA A 184 -5.29 -14.90 14.37
CA ALA A 184 -6.70 -15.03 14.08
C ALA A 184 -7.56 -15.15 15.36
N TYR A 185 -7.08 -15.84 16.38
CA TYR A 185 -7.73 -15.89 17.70
C TYR A 185 -7.61 -14.61 18.51
N GLU A 186 -6.52 -13.86 18.34
CA GLU A 186 -6.31 -12.59 19.04
C GLU A 186 -7.18 -11.46 18.48
N ILE A 187 -7.46 -11.45 17.17
CA ILE A 187 -8.22 -10.40 16.51
C ILE A 187 -9.61 -10.16 17.12
N PRO A 188 -10.47 -11.18 17.38
CA PRO A 188 -11.74 -10.97 18.03
C PRO A 188 -11.63 -10.38 19.45
N LEU A 189 -10.57 -10.73 20.19
CA LEU A 189 -10.33 -10.22 21.55
C LEU A 189 -9.96 -8.74 21.56
N TYR A 190 -9.22 -8.28 20.55
CA TYR A 190 -8.77 -6.89 20.46
C TYR A 190 -9.76 -5.96 19.77
N PHE A 191 -10.61 -6.51 18.90
CA PHE A 191 -11.47 -5.73 18.00
C PHE A 191 -12.98 -5.99 18.21
N SER A 192 -13.40 -6.68 19.27
CA SER A 192 -14.79 -7.20 19.42
C SER A 192 -15.89 -6.16 19.62
N ASP A 193 -15.61 -4.98 20.22
CA ASP A 193 -16.67 -4.02 20.63
C ASP A 193 -16.36 -2.54 20.33
N LYS A 194 -15.44 -2.25 19.42
CA LYS A 194 -15.00 -0.87 19.16
C LYS A 194 -15.29 -0.48 17.72
N GLU A 195 -15.34 0.83 17.45
CA GLU A 195 -15.43 1.36 16.11
C GLU A 195 -14.23 0.87 15.28
N LEU A 196 -14.46 -0.18 14.51
CA LEU A 196 -13.48 -0.73 13.57
C LEU A 196 -13.58 0.01 12.27
N VAL A 197 -12.46 0.46 11.77
CA VAL A 197 -12.30 0.84 10.37
C VAL A 197 -11.75 -0.38 9.67
N ALA A 198 -12.61 -1.10 8.97
CA ALA A 198 -12.19 -2.19 8.11
C ALA A 198 -11.96 -1.64 6.70
N TRP A 199 -10.82 -1.93 6.12
CA TRP A 199 -10.50 -1.60 4.75
C TRP A 199 -10.26 -2.91 3.99
N ALA A 200 -10.99 -3.12 2.89
CA ALA A 200 -10.87 -4.32 2.08
C ALA A 200 -10.23 -4.00 0.72
N ARG A 201 -9.19 -4.71 0.35
CA ARG A 201 -8.63 -4.74 -1.00
C ARG A 201 -9.10 -6.00 -1.71
N ALA A 202 -9.88 -5.84 -2.76
CA ALA A 202 -10.21 -6.94 -3.65
C ALA A 202 -8.99 -7.29 -4.52
N ASN A 203 -8.75 -8.60 -4.73
CA ASN A 203 -7.68 -9.13 -5.60
C ASN A 203 -6.27 -8.64 -5.23
N ASP A 204 -5.86 -8.78 -3.98
CA ASP A 204 -4.47 -8.57 -3.59
C ASP A 204 -3.57 -9.56 -4.37
N PRO A 205 -2.58 -9.09 -5.15
CA PRO A 205 -1.72 -9.98 -5.95
C PRO A 205 -0.94 -11.00 -5.11
N TRP A 206 -0.89 -10.83 -3.79
CA TRP A 206 -0.19 -11.71 -2.86
C TRP A 206 -1.01 -12.90 -2.35
N ILE A 207 -2.31 -12.94 -2.66
CA ILE A 207 -3.19 -14.07 -2.27
C ILE A 207 -3.17 -15.16 -3.35
N ASN A 208 -2.71 -14.86 -4.56
CA ASN A 208 -2.73 -15.78 -5.71
C ASN A 208 -1.40 -16.50 -5.98
N GLU A 209 -0.43 -16.47 -5.07
CA GLU A 209 0.79 -17.25 -5.04
C GLU A 209 0.86 -18.09 -3.73
#